data_6809831d3571a81e8078dacb5bd741d1
#
_entry.id   6809831d3571a81e8078dacb5bd741d1
#
_cell.length_a   1.000
_cell.length_b   1.000
_cell.length_c   1.000
_cell.angle_alpha   90.00
_cell.angle_beta   90.00
_cell.angle_gamma   90.00
#
_symmetry.space_group_name_H-M   'P 1'
#
loop_
_entity.id
_entity.type
_entity.pdbx_description
1 polymer ?
#
loop_
_entity_poly.entity_id
_entity_poly.type
_entity_poly.pdbx_seq_one_letter_code
_entity_poly.pdbx_strand_id
1 'polypeptide(L)'
;MKILYSPQRCDDVIEYVFENDIIHATHNGQTDTFDFSQMPDGEATSIETTLPVNPILSARRVDGVLEVVLLKWIGPDASEEERFPKWQEV
;
A
#
# COMPACT_ATOMS: atom_id res chain seq x y z
N MET A 1 -1.28 -12.07 1.55
CA MET A 1 -0.47 -10.87 1.28
C MET A 1 -0.13 -10.18 2.59
N LYS A 2 1.10 -9.73 2.72
CA LYS A 2 1.53 -8.95 3.89
C LYS A 2 1.71 -7.49 3.48
N ILE A 3 1.25 -6.58 4.31
CA ILE A 3 1.41 -5.15 4.08
C ILE A 3 2.09 -4.47 5.28
N LEU A 4 2.79 -3.39 4.99
CA LEU A 4 3.34 -2.49 5.98
C LEU A 4 2.98 -1.07 5.56
N TYR A 5 2.29 -0.34 6.44
CA TYR A 5 2.03 1.07 6.19
C TYR A 5 3.27 1.90 6.50
N SER A 6 3.55 2.88 5.63
CA SER A 6 4.60 3.88 5.85
C SER A 6 3.91 5.21 6.19
N PRO A 7 3.87 5.61 7.46
CA PRO A 7 3.12 6.77 7.87
C PRO A 7 3.79 8.07 7.46
N GLN A 8 3.00 9.01 6.94
CA GLN A 8 3.43 10.36 6.61
C GLN A 8 2.35 11.34 7.06
N ARG A 9 2.76 12.49 7.58
CA ARG A 9 1.83 13.52 8.01
C ARG A 9 1.19 14.21 6.80
N CYS A 10 -0.11 14.10 6.69
CA CYS A 10 -0.89 14.76 5.64
C CYS A 10 -2.35 14.85 6.06
N ASP A 11 -3.03 15.93 5.68
CA ASP A 11 -4.44 16.12 5.98
C ASP A 11 -5.37 15.44 4.97
N ASP A 12 -4.81 14.81 3.96
CA ASP A 12 -5.56 14.07 2.96
C ASP A 12 -5.70 12.60 3.35
N VAL A 13 -6.53 11.84 2.61
CA VAL A 13 -6.86 10.45 2.93
C VAL A 13 -6.67 9.58 1.71
N ILE A 14 -6.00 8.43 1.92
CA ILE A 14 -5.98 7.32 0.98
C ILE A 14 -6.64 6.13 1.66
N GLU A 15 -7.58 5.50 0.96
CA GLU A 15 -8.26 4.30 1.44
C GLU A 15 -7.83 3.10 0.60
N TYR A 16 -7.68 1.94 1.24
CA TYR A 16 -7.28 0.71 0.57
C TYR A 16 -8.32 -0.38 0.76
N VAL A 17 -8.55 -1.16 -0.30
CA VAL A 17 -9.30 -2.40 -0.25
C VAL A 17 -8.39 -3.49 -0.81
N PHE A 18 -8.29 -4.60 -0.09
CA PHE A 18 -7.44 -5.72 -0.46
C PHE A 18 -8.28 -6.92 -0.90
N GLU A 19 -7.90 -7.52 -2.02
CA GLU A 19 -8.58 -8.68 -2.56
C GLU A 19 -7.52 -9.62 -3.15
N ASN A 20 -7.19 -10.71 -2.45
CA ASN A 20 -6.08 -11.59 -2.81
C ASN A 20 -4.79 -10.78 -2.97
N ASP A 21 -4.11 -10.84 -4.11
CA ASP A 21 -2.91 -10.04 -4.38
C ASP A 21 -3.23 -8.78 -5.20
N ILE A 22 -4.44 -8.24 -5.02
CA ILE A 22 -4.90 -7.02 -5.70
C ILE A 22 -5.15 -5.94 -4.66
N ILE A 23 -4.67 -4.73 -4.92
CA ILE A 23 -4.85 -3.57 -4.05
C ILE A 23 -5.61 -2.50 -4.82
N HIS A 24 -6.73 -2.06 -4.25
CA HIS A 24 -7.49 -0.91 -4.75
C HIS A 24 -7.21 0.28 -3.83
N ALA A 25 -6.65 1.34 -4.37
CA ALA A 25 -6.33 2.56 -3.62
C ALA A 25 -7.22 3.71 -4.10
N THR A 26 -7.88 4.39 -3.19
CA THR A 26 -8.76 5.51 -3.49
C THR A 26 -8.25 6.79 -2.84
N HIS A 27 -8.08 7.83 -3.63
CA HIS A 27 -7.65 9.16 -3.20
C HIS A 27 -8.54 10.21 -3.86
N ASN A 28 -9.25 10.99 -3.05
CA ASN A 28 -10.16 12.04 -3.52
C ASN A 28 -11.17 11.54 -4.56
N GLY A 29 -11.77 10.37 -4.30
CA GLY A 29 -12.76 9.78 -5.20
C GLY A 29 -12.19 9.11 -6.45
N GLN A 30 -10.88 9.17 -6.66
CA GLN A 30 -10.20 8.51 -7.76
C GLN A 30 -9.59 7.20 -7.27
N THR A 31 -9.92 6.10 -7.94
CA THR A 31 -9.42 4.77 -7.58
C THR A 31 -8.48 4.24 -8.63
N ASP A 32 -7.35 3.68 -8.20
CA ASP A 32 -6.47 2.90 -9.05
C ASP A 32 -6.34 1.49 -8.48
N THR A 33 -6.14 0.52 -9.37
CA THR A 33 -6.03 -0.89 -9.01
C THR A 33 -4.63 -1.39 -9.33
N PHE A 34 -4.02 -2.07 -8.36
CA PHE A 34 -2.69 -2.66 -8.49
C PHE A 34 -2.83 -4.16 -8.38
N ASP A 35 -2.72 -4.86 -9.50
CA ASP A 35 -2.86 -6.31 -9.58
C ASP A 35 -1.46 -6.96 -9.61
N PHE A 36 -1.10 -7.60 -8.51
CA PHE A 36 0.16 -8.31 -8.37
C PHE A 36 0.00 -9.83 -8.48
N SER A 37 -1.18 -10.31 -8.89
CA SER A 37 -1.48 -11.75 -8.91
C SER A 37 -0.54 -12.55 -9.82
N GLN A 38 -0.02 -11.93 -10.87
CA GLN A 38 0.89 -12.57 -11.83
C GLN A 38 2.35 -12.23 -11.59
N MET A 39 2.67 -11.49 -10.54
CA MET A 39 4.04 -11.10 -10.24
C MET A 39 4.85 -12.29 -9.75
N PRO A 40 6.00 -12.61 -10.38
CA PRO A 40 6.89 -13.67 -9.90
C PRO A 40 7.64 -13.24 -8.63
N ASP A 41 8.34 -14.20 -8.01
CA ASP A 41 9.25 -13.87 -6.91
C ASP A 41 10.27 -12.83 -7.34
N GLY A 42 10.58 -11.91 -6.44
CA GLY A 42 11.48 -10.79 -6.68
C GLY A 42 10.83 -9.45 -6.36
N GLU A 43 11.51 -8.37 -6.68
CA GLU A 43 11.03 -7.01 -6.44
C GLU A 43 10.42 -6.41 -7.70
N ALA A 44 9.37 -5.62 -7.53
CA ALA A 44 8.83 -4.80 -8.60
C ALA A 44 9.79 -3.63 -8.88
N THR A 45 10.21 -3.49 -10.13
CA THR A 45 11.16 -2.44 -10.53
C THR A 45 10.48 -1.14 -10.93
N SER A 46 9.20 -1.21 -11.29
CA SER A 46 8.42 -0.05 -11.72
C SER A 46 6.95 -0.30 -11.42
N ILE A 47 6.32 0.64 -10.75
CA ILE A 47 4.88 0.57 -10.44
C ILE A 47 4.26 1.87 -10.95
N GLU A 48 3.35 1.74 -11.91
CA GLU A 48 2.66 2.89 -12.49
C GLU A 48 1.33 3.13 -11.78
N THR A 49 0.94 4.40 -11.68
CA THR A 49 -0.33 4.78 -11.09
C THR A 49 -0.96 5.94 -11.85
N THR A 50 -2.29 5.99 -11.85
CA THR A 50 -3.06 7.13 -12.35
C THR A 50 -3.32 8.17 -11.27
N LEU A 51 -3.00 7.85 -10.00
CA LEU A 51 -3.18 8.76 -8.89
C LEU A 51 -2.09 9.83 -8.87
N PRO A 52 -2.38 11.02 -8.31
CA PRO A 52 -1.37 12.09 -8.23
C PRO A 52 -0.16 11.73 -7.36
N VAL A 53 -0.33 10.79 -6.43
CA VAL A 53 0.74 10.28 -5.58
C VAL A 53 0.72 8.77 -5.68
N ASN A 54 1.88 8.14 -5.88
CA ASN A 54 1.95 6.68 -5.92
C ASN A 54 1.86 6.10 -4.51
N PRO A 55 0.78 5.37 -4.17
CA PRO A 55 0.61 4.81 -2.83
C PRO A 55 1.45 3.57 -2.57
N ILE A 56 1.98 2.93 -3.62
CA ILE A 56 2.80 1.72 -3.49
C ILE A 56 4.27 2.14 -3.42
N LEU A 57 4.86 2.06 -2.25
CA LEU A 57 6.25 2.46 -2.05
C LEU A 57 7.22 1.36 -2.42
N SER A 58 6.85 0.10 -2.17
CA SER A 58 7.60 -1.04 -2.66
C SER A 58 6.69 -2.27 -2.71
N ALA A 59 7.01 -3.21 -3.58
CA ALA A 59 6.34 -4.49 -3.67
C ALA A 59 7.35 -5.57 -4.01
N ARG A 60 7.29 -6.69 -3.31
CA ARG A 60 8.15 -7.85 -3.59
C ARG A 60 7.39 -9.14 -3.28
N ARG A 61 7.78 -10.21 -3.94
CA ARG A 61 7.27 -11.54 -3.62
C ARG A 61 8.45 -12.41 -3.15
N VAL A 62 8.28 -13.00 -1.96
CA VAL A 62 9.28 -13.86 -1.35
C VAL A 62 8.63 -15.20 -1.05
N ASP A 63 9.16 -16.27 -1.63
CA ASP A 63 8.63 -17.63 -1.46
C ASP A 63 7.11 -17.70 -1.71
N GLY A 64 6.66 -17.02 -2.74
CA GLY A 64 5.25 -17.00 -3.14
C GLY A 64 4.38 -16.02 -2.36
N VAL A 65 4.90 -15.35 -1.33
CA VAL A 65 4.14 -14.39 -0.51
C VAL A 65 4.43 -12.96 -0.94
N LEU A 66 3.37 -12.23 -1.29
CA LEU A 66 3.48 -10.82 -1.66
C LEU A 66 3.63 -9.95 -0.41
N GLU A 67 4.63 -9.07 -0.42
CA GLU A 67 4.90 -8.09 0.64
C GLU A 67 4.91 -6.70 0.02
N VAL A 68 4.06 -5.81 0.53
CA VAL A 68 3.89 -4.47 -0.03
C VAL A 68 4.01 -3.42 1.05
N VAL A 69 4.78 -2.35 0.79
CA VAL A 69 4.84 -1.16 1.64
C VAL A 69 3.95 -0.10 1.01
N LEU A 70 3.00 0.39 1.81
CA LEU A 70 1.96 1.32 1.37
C LEU A 70 2.07 2.66 2.07
N LEU A 71 1.85 3.73 1.32
CA LEU A 71 1.74 5.07 1.89
C LEU A 71 0.50 5.15 2.78
N LYS A 72 0.65 5.65 4.00
CA LYS A 72 -0.46 5.90 4.92
C LYS A 72 -0.36 7.33 5.44
N TRP A 73 -1.34 8.16 5.10
CA TRP A 73 -1.41 9.51 5.65
C TRP A 73 -2.06 9.50 7.01
N ILE A 74 -1.43 10.19 7.97
CA ILE A 74 -1.90 10.27 9.35
C ILE A 74 -2.05 11.73 9.77
N GLY A 75 -3.02 12.00 10.64
CA GLY A 75 -3.28 13.30 11.20
C GLY A 75 -2.46 13.58 12.47
N PRO A 76 -2.62 14.79 13.07
CA PRO A 76 -1.87 15.16 14.26
C PRO A 76 -2.22 14.32 15.49
N ASP A 77 -3.42 13.75 15.52
CA ASP A 77 -3.91 12.95 16.65
C ASP A 77 -3.79 11.45 16.39
N ALA A 78 -2.89 11.05 15.48
CA ALA A 78 -2.68 9.65 15.16
C ALA A 78 -2.25 8.86 16.41
N SER A 79 -2.77 7.65 16.54
CA SER A 79 -2.42 6.75 17.64
C SER A 79 -0.97 6.28 17.50
N GLU A 80 -0.43 5.69 18.56
CA GLU A 80 0.90 5.09 18.51
C GLU A 80 0.95 3.98 17.46
N GLU A 81 -0.11 3.19 17.33
CA GLU A 81 -0.21 2.12 16.33
C GLU A 81 -0.17 2.67 14.90
N GLU A 82 -0.81 3.82 14.66
CA GLU A 82 -0.78 4.47 13.35
C GLU A 82 0.58 5.06 13.03
N ARG A 83 1.32 5.56 14.03
CA ARG A 83 2.64 6.16 13.84
C ARG A 83 3.77 5.13 13.74
N PHE A 84 3.59 3.95 14.36
CA PHE A 84 4.58 2.87 14.39
C PHE A 84 3.92 1.55 13.96
N PRO A 85 3.52 1.44 12.68
CA PRO A 85 2.83 0.25 12.21
C PRO A 85 3.76 -0.96 12.10
N LYS A 86 3.13 -2.13 12.11
CA LYS A 86 3.81 -3.41 11.94
C LYS A 86 3.29 -4.09 10.69
N TRP A 87 4.05 -5.06 10.18
CA TRP A 87 3.58 -5.91 9.09
C TRP A 87 2.27 -6.59 9.49
N GLN A 88 1.32 -6.57 8.57
CA GLN A 88 -0.02 -7.16 8.75
C GLN A 88 -0.32 -8.10 7.61
N GLU A 89 -1.09 -9.14 7.91
CA GLU A 89 -1.59 -10.05 6.88
C GLU A 89 -3.01 -9.64 6.51
N VAL A 90 -3.24 -9.50 5.22
CA VAL A 90 -4.54 -9.09 4.69
C VAL A 90 -5.04 -10.04 3.62
#